data_e31dc47ba20264988c508625506fe200
#
_entry.id   e31dc47ba20264988c508625506fe200
#
_cell.length_a   1.000
_cell.length_b   1.000
_cell.length_c   1.000
_cell.angle_alpha   90.00
_cell.angle_beta   90.00
_cell.angle_gamma   90.00
#
_symmetry.space_group_name_H-M   'P 1'
#
loop_
_entity.id
_entity.type
_entity.pdbx_description
1 polymer ?
#
loop_
_entity_poly.entity_id
_entity_poly.type
_entity_poly.pdbx_seq_one_letter_code
_entity_poly.pdbx_strand_id
1 'polypeptide(L)'
;MVFSSTIFLFGFLPLSLLIYYVMPMRIRNLALFLLSLVFYGFGEPTYVAVMLFSVTVAYLTGFPIGKYRESNPKKAKFWLILSVCLNLGMLLFFKYTNFFIENLALIPPLSGVLEPMEGLTLPIGISFYTFQIMSYSIDLYRGSTDTQKSFVSFGAYVALFPQLIAGPIVRYRDVDDQLMTRTHSVDKFSSGVSRFTVGFAKKILLGDSLAAVYAYLGTVYAVEPTTLTAWLMVLTYTLHIYFDFSGYSDMAIGLGRMIGFEFLENFNYPYLASSITDFWRRWHISLSSWFREYVYIPLGGNRKGLPRQFFNMGVVWLLTGFWHGASWNFVLWGVFYFVILALEKAFLLKWFEKNTATRALGHIWALILVGMGWMIFDHTTLSEAFAVIGGMFGLGTVGFASPTVGYELSRTLPLLAVSVIAATPFPARIMAKLESSRPRLAVLRPVLIGVALLLAMAYMVSGTFSPFLYFIF
;
A
#
# COMPACT_ATOMS: atom_id res chain seq x y z
N MET A 1 10.89 -11.00 7.17
CA MET A 1 11.95 -10.75 6.14
C MET A 1 11.45 -9.65 5.20
N VAL A 2 12.32 -8.79 4.63
CA VAL A 2 11.90 -7.72 3.69
C VAL A 2 12.59 -7.90 2.35
N PHE A 3 11.92 -7.47 1.26
CA PHE A 3 12.44 -7.64 -0.11
C PHE A 3 13.73 -6.87 -0.38
N SER A 4 13.95 -5.76 0.32
CA SER A 4 15.15 -4.93 0.24
C SER A 4 16.25 -5.35 1.22
N SER A 5 16.33 -6.61 1.59
CA SER A 5 17.41 -7.13 2.45
C SER A 5 18.33 -8.08 1.69
N THR A 6 19.60 -8.12 2.08
CA THR A 6 20.61 -9.04 1.52
C THR A 6 20.21 -10.50 1.68
N ILE A 7 19.65 -10.87 2.86
CA ILE A 7 19.16 -12.23 3.14
C ILE A 7 18.05 -12.63 2.17
N PHE A 8 17.12 -11.70 1.86
CA PHE A 8 16.07 -11.98 0.90
C PHE A 8 16.64 -12.15 -0.52
N LEU A 9 17.42 -11.17 -0.98
CA LEU A 9 17.85 -11.09 -2.37
C LEU A 9 18.83 -12.21 -2.75
N PHE A 10 19.77 -12.54 -1.88
CA PHE A 10 20.84 -13.50 -2.16
C PHE A 10 20.63 -14.89 -1.54
N GLY A 11 19.75 -15.01 -0.54
CA GLY A 11 19.44 -16.28 0.10
C GLY A 11 18.05 -16.79 -0.22
N PHE A 12 17.04 -16.14 0.33
CA PHE A 12 15.67 -16.63 0.27
C PHE A 12 15.09 -16.67 -1.14
N LEU A 13 15.24 -15.62 -1.93
CA LEU A 13 14.64 -15.54 -3.28
C LEU A 13 15.21 -16.59 -4.24
N PRO A 14 16.54 -16.74 -4.41
CA PRO A 14 17.10 -17.78 -5.28
C PRO A 14 16.70 -19.20 -4.84
N LEU A 15 16.78 -19.47 -3.52
CA LEU A 15 16.38 -20.77 -2.97
C LEU A 15 14.90 -21.05 -3.17
N SER A 16 14.04 -20.06 -2.96
CA SER A 16 12.60 -20.21 -3.16
C SER A 16 12.24 -20.47 -4.61
N LEU A 17 12.86 -19.77 -5.56
CA LEU A 17 12.66 -20.01 -6.99
C LEU A 17 13.17 -21.40 -7.39
N LEU A 18 14.34 -21.82 -6.90
CA LEU A 18 14.88 -23.14 -7.15
C LEU A 18 13.91 -24.23 -6.68
N ILE A 19 13.49 -24.17 -5.40
CA ILE A 19 12.53 -25.14 -4.83
C ILE A 19 11.24 -25.13 -5.66
N TYR A 20 10.69 -23.94 -5.95
CA TYR A 20 9.46 -23.81 -6.70
C TYR A 20 9.50 -24.48 -8.09
N TYR A 21 10.60 -24.28 -8.84
CA TYR A 21 10.71 -24.80 -10.21
C TYR A 21 11.10 -26.28 -10.27
N VAL A 22 11.84 -26.79 -9.27
CA VAL A 22 12.16 -28.21 -9.15
C VAL A 22 10.92 -29.04 -8.76
N MET A 23 10.00 -28.45 -7.98
CA MET A 23 8.78 -29.15 -7.55
C MET A 23 7.78 -29.37 -8.70
N PRO A 24 7.16 -30.57 -8.80
CA PRO A 24 6.10 -30.82 -9.76
C PRO A 24 4.87 -29.95 -9.48
N MET A 25 4.11 -29.60 -10.53
CA MET A 25 2.96 -28.68 -10.44
C MET A 25 1.97 -29.01 -9.31
N ARG A 26 1.74 -30.31 -9.05
CA ARG A 26 0.78 -30.77 -8.03
C ARG A 26 1.10 -30.32 -6.61
N ILE A 27 2.38 -30.13 -6.29
CA ILE A 27 2.84 -29.76 -4.94
C ILE A 27 3.44 -28.34 -4.88
N ARG A 28 3.41 -27.57 -5.96
CA ARG A 28 3.92 -26.19 -5.98
C ARG A 28 3.18 -25.27 -5.01
N ASN A 29 1.87 -25.47 -4.82
CA ASN A 29 1.13 -24.70 -3.81
C ASN A 29 1.58 -25.01 -2.39
N LEU A 30 1.92 -26.29 -2.11
CA LEU A 30 2.49 -26.66 -0.81
C LEU A 30 3.86 -26.01 -0.61
N ALA A 31 4.72 -26.06 -1.63
CA ALA A 31 6.03 -25.41 -1.58
C ALA A 31 5.88 -23.90 -1.35
N LEU A 32 4.98 -23.21 -2.07
CA LEU A 32 4.71 -21.79 -1.86
C LEU A 32 4.18 -21.50 -0.46
N PHE A 33 3.27 -22.32 0.04
CA PHE A 33 2.73 -22.14 1.39
C PHE A 33 3.82 -22.25 2.45
N LEU A 34 4.63 -23.31 2.40
CA LEU A 34 5.73 -23.50 3.36
C LEU A 34 6.80 -22.41 3.25
N LEU A 35 7.21 -22.04 2.04
CA LEU A 35 8.16 -20.94 1.82
C LEU A 35 7.61 -19.62 2.35
N SER A 36 6.32 -19.36 2.15
CA SER A 36 5.66 -18.15 2.66
C SER A 36 5.59 -18.13 4.19
N LEU A 37 5.34 -19.28 4.83
CA LEU A 37 5.40 -19.39 6.28
C LEU A 37 6.82 -19.16 6.82
N VAL A 38 7.85 -19.67 6.14
CA VAL A 38 9.25 -19.40 6.50
C VAL A 38 9.56 -17.90 6.32
N PHE A 39 9.14 -17.29 5.21
CA PHE A 39 9.32 -15.86 4.96
C PHE A 39 8.70 -15.00 6.08
N TYR A 40 7.46 -15.32 6.46
CA TYR A 40 6.74 -14.61 7.50
C TYR A 40 7.35 -14.86 8.89
N GLY A 41 7.57 -16.13 9.22
CA GLY A 41 8.11 -16.55 10.51
C GLY A 41 9.54 -16.07 10.80
N PHE A 42 10.30 -15.73 9.75
CA PHE A 42 11.63 -15.13 9.93
C PHE A 42 11.58 -13.77 10.63
N GLY A 43 10.53 -12.98 10.39
CA GLY A 43 10.31 -11.69 11.07
C GLY A 43 9.39 -11.78 12.27
N GLU A 44 8.40 -12.67 12.21
CA GLU A 44 7.25 -12.74 13.14
C GLU A 44 6.91 -14.18 13.55
N PRO A 45 7.82 -14.89 14.23
CA PRO A 45 7.64 -16.33 14.51
C PRO A 45 6.37 -16.61 15.32
N THR A 46 6.06 -15.79 16.32
CA THR A 46 4.88 -15.93 17.18
C THR A 46 3.57 -15.73 16.41
N TYR A 47 3.56 -14.79 15.48
CA TYR A 47 2.34 -14.42 14.76
C TYR A 47 2.01 -15.32 13.56
N VAL A 48 2.87 -16.29 13.23
CA VAL A 48 2.52 -17.38 12.30
C VAL A 48 1.26 -18.10 12.77
N ALA A 49 1.12 -18.33 14.09
CA ALA A 49 -0.06 -18.99 14.65
C ALA A 49 -1.33 -18.16 14.45
N VAL A 50 -1.26 -16.83 14.58
CA VAL A 50 -2.38 -15.90 14.34
C VAL A 50 -2.83 -15.95 12.88
N MET A 51 -1.89 -15.92 11.94
CA MET A 51 -2.19 -16.04 10.51
C MET A 51 -2.83 -17.40 10.19
N LEU A 52 -2.26 -18.50 10.70
CA LEU A 52 -2.83 -19.85 10.50
C LEU A 52 -4.22 -20.00 11.12
N PHE A 53 -4.48 -19.39 12.27
CA PHE A 53 -5.81 -19.32 12.86
C PHE A 53 -6.79 -18.62 11.89
N SER A 54 -6.44 -17.43 11.38
CA SER A 54 -7.27 -16.67 10.44
C SER A 54 -7.56 -17.45 9.15
N VAL A 55 -6.55 -18.10 8.59
CA VAL A 55 -6.68 -19.00 7.43
C VAL A 55 -7.64 -20.16 7.74
N THR A 56 -7.46 -20.81 8.90
CA THR A 56 -8.26 -21.96 9.29
C THR A 56 -9.74 -21.59 9.50
N VAL A 57 -10.00 -20.48 10.19
CA VAL A 57 -11.37 -19.97 10.38
C VAL A 57 -12.07 -19.75 9.05
N ALA A 58 -11.41 -19.04 8.10
CA ALA A 58 -12.02 -18.73 6.81
C ALA A 58 -12.21 -19.97 5.94
N TYR A 59 -11.24 -20.89 5.96
CA TYR A 59 -11.33 -22.16 5.23
C TYR A 59 -12.52 -23.01 5.74
N LEU A 60 -12.62 -23.21 7.07
CA LEU A 60 -13.69 -24.02 7.66
C LEU A 60 -15.08 -23.39 7.49
N THR A 61 -15.20 -22.08 7.67
CA THR A 61 -16.48 -21.35 7.45
C THR A 61 -16.86 -21.27 5.97
N GLY A 62 -15.91 -21.37 5.06
CA GLY A 62 -16.15 -21.40 3.63
C GLY A 62 -17.04 -22.56 3.17
N PHE A 63 -16.90 -23.75 3.77
CA PHE A 63 -17.73 -24.92 3.41
C PHE A 63 -19.23 -24.67 3.66
N PRO A 64 -19.68 -24.29 4.88
CA PRO A 64 -21.09 -24.01 5.10
C PRO A 64 -21.60 -22.77 4.35
N ILE A 65 -20.76 -21.74 4.12
CA ILE A 65 -21.16 -20.61 3.27
C ILE A 65 -21.51 -21.11 1.87
N GLY A 66 -20.60 -21.85 1.22
CA GLY A 66 -20.83 -22.39 -0.13
C GLY A 66 -21.99 -23.36 -0.21
N LYS A 67 -22.11 -24.27 0.79
CA LYS A 67 -23.20 -25.28 0.85
C LYS A 67 -24.57 -24.65 0.98
N TYR A 68 -24.70 -23.59 1.79
CA TYR A 68 -26.01 -23.04 2.15
C TYR A 68 -26.39 -21.78 1.39
N ARG A 69 -25.50 -21.22 0.53
CA ARG A 69 -25.75 -19.94 -0.16
C ARG A 69 -27.04 -19.93 -0.97
N GLU A 70 -27.40 -21.06 -1.59
CA GLU A 70 -28.62 -21.20 -2.42
C GLU A 70 -29.77 -21.83 -1.62
N SER A 71 -29.50 -22.87 -0.84
CA SER A 71 -30.52 -23.65 -0.13
C SER A 71 -31.04 -22.99 1.16
N ASN A 72 -30.18 -22.25 1.88
CA ASN A 72 -30.56 -21.55 3.10
C ASN A 72 -29.69 -20.28 3.31
N PRO A 73 -30.02 -19.16 2.61
CA PRO A 73 -29.23 -17.93 2.67
C PRO A 73 -29.05 -17.35 4.08
N LYS A 74 -30.01 -17.55 4.99
CA LYS A 74 -29.90 -17.13 6.41
C LYS A 74 -28.76 -17.86 7.12
N LYS A 75 -28.66 -19.18 6.91
CA LYS A 75 -27.61 -20.02 7.49
C LYS A 75 -26.24 -19.68 6.87
N ALA A 76 -26.18 -19.47 5.56
CA ALA A 76 -24.97 -19.01 4.89
C ALA A 76 -24.50 -17.64 5.42
N LYS A 77 -25.43 -16.70 5.64
CA LYS A 77 -25.14 -15.37 6.22
C LYS A 77 -24.62 -15.47 7.64
N PHE A 78 -25.13 -16.39 8.47
CA PHE A 78 -24.59 -16.63 9.80
C PHE A 78 -23.10 -17.03 9.76
N TRP A 79 -22.73 -17.97 8.89
CA TRP A 79 -21.35 -18.41 8.75
C TRP A 79 -20.44 -17.32 8.16
N LEU A 80 -20.97 -16.50 7.23
CA LEU A 80 -20.27 -15.33 6.74
C LEU A 80 -19.97 -14.34 7.88
N ILE A 81 -20.98 -13.99 8.68
CA ILE A 81 -20.82 -13.07 9.82
C ILE A 81 -19.79 -13.63 10.79
N LEU A 82 -19.88 -14.93 11.13
CA LEU A 82 -18.92 -15.58 12.02
C LEU A 82 -17.49 -15.49 11.47
N SER A 83 -17.28 -15.79 10.19
CA SER A 83 -15.96 -15.65 9.53
C SER A 83 -15.42 -14.23 9.61
N VAL A 84 -16.25 -13.25 9.26
CA VAL A 84 -15.87 -11.85 9.27
C VAL A 84 -15.59 -11.36 10.69
N CYS A 85 -16.46 -11.68 11.66
CA CYS A 85 -16.30 -11.24 13.05
C CYS A 85 -15.02 -11.81 13.69
N LEU A 86 -14.71 -13.10 13.46
CA LEU A 86 -13.50 -13.69 14.03
C LEU A 86 -12.24 -13.08 13.43
N ASN A 87 -12.16 -12.93 12.09
CA ASN A 87 -10.98 -12.35 11.45
C ASN A 87 -10.83 -10.85 11.71
N LEU A 88 -11.93 -10.09 11.65
CA LEU A 88 -11.92 -8.67 11.98
C LEU A 88 -11.67 -8.45 13.48
N GLY A 89 -12.19 -9.33 14.34
CA GLY A 89 -11.93 -9.30 15.77
C GLY A 89 -10.45 -9.45 16.11
N MET A 90 -9.74 -10.35 15.41
CA MET A 90 -8.28 -10.47 15.56
C MET A 90 -7.56 -9.18 15.14
N LEU A 91 -7.94 -8.59 14.01
CA LEU A 91 -7.38 -7.31 13.57
C LEU A 91 -7.67 -6.21 14.60
N LEU A 92 -8.90 -6.10 15.08
CA LEU A 92 -9.29 -5.09 16.08
C LEU A 92 -8.53 -5.29 17.39
N PHE A 93 -8.36 -6.53 17.83
CA PHE A 93 -7.62 -6.82 19.05
C PHE A 93 -6.16 -6.37 18.96
N PHE A 94 -5.43 -6.77 17.94
CA PHE A 94 -4.02 -6.42 17.86
C PHE A 94 -3.77 -4.95 17.50
N LYS A 95 -4.61 -4.34 16.67
CA LYS A 95 -4.37 -2.99 16.17
C LYS A 95 -4.98 -1.88 17.05
N TYR A 96 -6.14 -2.13 17.69
CA TYR A 96 -6.91 -1.04 18.29
C TYR A 96 -7.10 -1.13 19.80
N THR A 97 -6.73 -2.23 20.44
CA THR A 97 -6.94 -2.41 21.90
C THR A 97 -6.29 -1.27 22.68
N ASN A 98 -5.01 -0.99 22.48
CA ASN A 98 -4.32 0.07 23.21
C ASN A 98 -4.88 1.46 22.87
N PHE A 99 -5.21 1.72 21.62
CA PHE A 99 -5.86 2.98 21.23
C PHE A 99 -7.19 3.21 21.98
N PHE A 100 -8.03 2.18 22.10
CA PHE A 100 -9.28 2.31 22.86
C PHE A 100 -9.03 2.44 24.37
N ILE A 101 -8.09 1.69 24.94
CA ILE A 101 -7.72 1.77 26.36
C ILE A 101 -7.21 3.19 26.67
N GLU A 102 -6.27 3.72 25.90
CA GLU A 102 -5.71 5.06 26.09
C GLU A 102 -6.79 6.16 26.02
N ASN A 103 -7.71 6.08 25.04
CA ASN A 103 -8.80 7.06 24.95
C ASN A 103 -9.84 6.91 26.07
N LEU A 104 -10.14 5.69 26.51
CA LEU A 104 -11.04 5.47 27.65
C LEU A 104 -10.43 5.91 28.98
N ALA A 105 -9.11 5.73 29.15
CA ALA A 105 -8.39 6.20 30.34
C ALA A 105 -8.39 7.73 30.52
N LEU A 106 -8.75 8.49 29.47
CA LEU A 106 -8.98 9.95 29.60
C LEU A 106 -10.26 10.27 30.38
N ILE A 107 -11.17 9.33 30.56
CA ILE A 107 -12.41 9.50 31.34
C ILE A 107 -12.07 9.35 32.83
N PRO A 108 -12.28 10.37 33.69
CA PRO A 108 -11.79 10.37 35.08
C PRO A 108 -12.09 9.10 35.91
N PRO A 109 -13.29 8.47 35.84
CA PRO A 109 -13.56 7.24 36.61
C PRO A 109 -12.73 6.02 36.15
N LEU A 110 -12.18 6.04 34.94
CA LEU A 110 -11.43 4.94 34.32
C LEU A 110 -9.91 5.20 34.33
N SER A 111 -9.50 6.43 34.62
CA SER A 111 -8.09 6.81 34.74
C SER A 111 -7.46 6.06 35.94
N GLY A 112 -6.35 5.37 35.69
CA GLY A 112 -5.67 4.54 36.72
C GLY A 112 -6.24 3.13 36.92
N VAL A 113 -7.34 2.75 36.19
CA VAL A 113 -7.86 1.39 36.16
C VAL A 113 -7.52 0.70 34.83
N LEU A 114 -7.49 1.48 33.76
CA LEU A 114 -7.16 1.00 32.42
C LEU A 114 -5.73 1.34 32.07
N GLU A 115 -4.92 0.31 31.90
CA GLU A 115 -3.52 0.47 31.44
C GLU A 115 -3.35 -0.21 30.06
N PRO A 116 -2.57 0.41 29.15
CA PRO A 116 -2.26 -0.23 27.87
C PRO A 116 -1.64 -1.60 28.06
N MET A 117 -2.01 -2.55 27.22
CA MET A 117 -1.46 -3.89 27.24
C MET A 117 0.01 -3.88 26.80
N GLU A 118 0.93 -4.14 27.73
CA GLU A 118 2.36 -4.26 27.43
C GLU A 118 2.63 -5.45 26.48
N GLY A 119 3.55 -5.27 25.55
CA GLY A 119 3.97 -6.32 24.61
C GLY A 119 2.97 -6.67 23.53
N LEU A 120 1.81 -5.98 23.43
CA LEU A 120 0.87 -6.15 22.33
C LEU A 120 1.41 -5.43 21.10
N THR A 121 2.09 -6.17 20.22
CA THR A 121 2.60 -5.65 18.94
C THR A 121 1.69 -6.04 17.79
N LEU A 122 1.64 -5.20 16.75
CA LEU A 122 0.82 -5.44 15.57
C LEU A 122 1.47 -6.51 14.68
N PRO A 123 0.83 -7.67 14.40
CA PRO A 123 1.38 -8.65 13.47
C PRO A 123 1.52 -8.06 12.07
N ILE A 124 2.72 -8.13 11.49
CA ILE A 124 2.99 -7.60 10.16
C ILE A 124 2.02 -8.22 9.13
N GLY A 125 1.40 -7.36 8.30
CA GLY A 125 0.49 -7.79 7.24
C GLY A 125 -0.91 -8.21 7.69
N ILE A 126 -1.27 -8.16 8.99
CA ILE A 126 -2.59 -8.58 9.47
C ILE A 126 -3.71 -7.81 8.78
N SER A 127 -3.55 -6.51 8.52
CA SER A 127 -4.52 -5.69 7.81
C SER A 127 -4.74 -6.18 6.37
N PHE A 128 -3.68 -6.62 5.70
CA PHE A 128 -3.73 -7.10 4.31
C PHE A 128 -4.38 -8.48 4.21
N TYR A 129 -3.89 -9.47 4.96
CA TYR A 129 -4.46 -10.81 4.87
C TYR A 129 -5.88 -10.89 5.44
N THR A 130 -6.25 -10.05 6.40
CA THR A 130 -7.65 -9.94 6.86
C THR A 130 -8.57 -9.50 5.72
N PHE A 131 -8.19 -8.49 4.94
CA PHE A 131 -8.96 -8.04 3.78
C PHE A 131 -9.04 -9.09 2.68
N GLN A 132 -7.97 -9.84 2.43
CA GLN A 132 -7.96 -10.96 1.50
C GLN A 132 -8.95 -12.06 1.93
N ILE A 133 -8.88 -12.46 3.20
CA ILE A 133 -9.77 -13.46 3.81
C ILE A 133 -11.24 -13.01 3.77
N MET A 134 -11.50 -11.76 4.15
CA MET A 134 -12.86 -11.20 4.10
C MET A 134 -13.39 -11.18 2.67
N SER A 135 -12.57 -10.82 1.67
CA SER A 135 -12.98 -10.85 0.27
C SER A 135 -13.42 -12.24 -0.18
N TYR A 136 -12.65 -13.28 0.19
CA TYR A 136 -13.03 -14.68 -0.09
C TYR A 136 -14.40 -15.05 0.52
N SER A 137 -14.60 -14.80 1.81
CA SER A 137 -15.84 -15.15 2.50
C SER A 137 -17.05 -14.43 1.92
N ILE A 138 -16.91 -13.14 1.59
CA ILE A 138 -17.97 -12.31 1.00
C ILE A 138 -18.25 -12.74 -0.45
N ASP A 139 -17.23 -12.96 -1.27
CA ASP A 139 -17.37 -13.35 -2.67
C ASP A 139 -17.98 -14.75 -2.79
N LEU A 140 -17.62 -15.67 -1.89
CA LEU A 140 -18.22 -17.00 -1.78
C LEU A 140 -19.73 -16.91 -1.46
N TYR A 141 -20.11 -16.07 -0.50
CA TYR A 141 -21.51 -15.83 -0.16
C TYR A 141 -22.30 -15.20 -1.33
N ARG A 142 -21.66 -14.30 -2.10
CA ARG A 142 -22.26 -13.69 -3.30
C ARG A 142 -22.35 -14.63 -4.50
N GLY A 143 -21.69 -15.78 -4.45
CA GLY A 143 -21.58 -16.69 -5.61
C GLY A 143 -20.59 -16.22 -6.68
N SER A 144 -19.70 -15.28 -6.36
CA SER A 144 -18.67 -14.78 -7.29
C SER A 144 -17.43 -15.65 -7.35
N THR A 145 -17.31 -16.62 -6.44
CA THR A 145 -16.26 -17.65 -6.44
C THR A 145 -16.80 -18.94 -5.83
N ASP A 146 -16.07 -20.03 -5.99
CA ASP A 146 -16.40 -21.34 -5.44
C ASP A 146 -15.62 -21.67 -4.16
N THR A 147 -16.14 -22.65 -3.40
CA THR A 147 -15.49 -23.10 -2.17
C THR A 147 -14.14 -23.75 -2.47
N GLN A 148 -13.06 -23.20 -1.93
CA GLN A 148 -11.74 -23.83 -2.03
C GLN A 148 -11.68 -25.12 -1.19
N LYS A 149 -11.42 -26.24 -1.86
CA LYS A 149 -11.39 -27.56 -1.24
C LYS A 149 -10.04 -27.94 -0.64
N SER A 150 -8.95 -27.25 -1.04
CA SER A 150 -7.60 -27.51 -0.56
C SER A 150 -7.19 -26.44 0.47
N PHE A 151 -6.98 -26.87 1.72
CA PHE A 151 -6.40 -26.01 2.76
C PHE A 151 -5.04 -25.44 2.36
N VAL A 152 -4.20 -26.27 1.71
CA VAL A 152 -2.88 -25.87 1.24
C VAL A 152 -2.96 -24.76 0.18
N SER A 153 -3.88 -24.90 -0.78
CA SER A 153 -4.05 -23.86 -1.82
C SER A 153 -4.63 -22.57 -1.25
N PHE A 154 -5.56 -22.67 -0.28
CA PHE A 154 -6.10 -21.50 0.40
C PHE A 154 -5.03 -20.80 1.28
N GLY A 155 -4.25 -21.58 2.04
CA GLY A 155 -3.14 -21.07 2.83
C GLY A 155 -2.05 -20.45 1.96
N ALA A 156 -1.73 -21.08 0.82
CA ALA A 156 -0.79 -20.53 -0.16
C ALA A 156 -1.27 -19.17 -0.71
N TYR A 157 -2.57 -18.99 -0.96
CA TYR A 157 -3.14 -17.71 -1.38
C TYR A 157 -2.98 -16.63 -0.30
N VAL A 158 -3.41 -16.92 0.93
CA VAL A 158 -3.40 -15.92 2.01
C VAL A 158 -1.99 -15.56 2.44
N ALA A 159 -1.11 -16.56 2.59
CA ALA A 159 0.25 -16.37 3.08
C ALA A 159 1.25 -15.98 1.98
N LEU A 160 0.85 -15.91 0.71
CA LEU A 160 1.74 -15.77 -0.44
C LEU A 160 2.75 -14.63 -0.28
N PHE A 161 4.03 -14.97 -0.08
CA PHE A 161 5.07 -14.02 0.33
C PHE A 161 5.22 -12.77 -0.57
N PRO A 162 5.01 -12.81 -1.90
CA PRO A 162 5.09 -11.61 -2.71
C PRO A 162 4.07 -10.53 -2.34
N GLN A 163 2.88 -10.90 -1.88
CA GLN A 163 1.80 -9.95 -1.60
C GLN A 163 1.53 -9.71 -0.12
N LEU A 164 2.00 -10.63 0.77
CA LEU A 164 1.55 -10.75 2.15
C LEU A 164 1.69 -9.47 2.98
N ILE A 165 2.80 -8.76 2.84
CA ILE A 165 3.15 -7.66 3.76
C ILE A 165 2.54 -6.34 3.31
N ALA A 166 2.81 -5.91 2.07
CA ALA A 166 2.33 -4.64 1.51
C ALA A 166 2.22 -4.69 -0.03
N GLY A 167 2.02 -5.89 -0.59
CA GLY A 167 1.68 -6.05 -2.01
C GLY A 167 0.29 -5.50 -2.33
N PRO A 168 -0.14 -5.56 -3.59
CA PRO A 168 -1.53 -5.30 -3.95
C PRO A 168 -2.46 -6.19 -3.13
N ILE A 169 -3.59 -5.66 -2.64
CA ILE A 169 -4.63 -6.48 -1.99
C ILE A 169 -5.31 -7.32 -3.06
N VAL A 170 -4.82 -8.56 -3.21
CA VAL A 170 -5.31 -9.50 -4.21
C VAL A 170 -6.52 -10.23 -3.64
N ARG A 171 -7.67 -10.13 -4.32
CA ARG A 171 -8.88 -10.87 -3.93
C ARG A 171 -8.76 -12.32 -4.39
N TYR A 172 -9.43 -13.23 -3.69
CA TYR A 172 -9.37 -14.65 -4.03
C TYR A 172 -9.80 -14.90 -5.49
N ARG A 173 -10.89 -14.30 -5.95
CA ARG A 173 -11.40 -14.41 -7.33
C ARG A 173 -10.45 -13.89 -8.43
N ASP A 174 -9.45 -13.07 -8.06
CA ASP A 174 -8.47 -12.56 -9.03
C ASP A 174 -7.36 -13.61 -9.32
N VAL A 175 -7.25 -14.63 -8.47
CA VAL A 175 -6.16 -15.63 -8.52
C VAL A 175 -6.62 -17.09 -8.38
N ASP A 176 -7.91 -17.38 -8.18
CA ASP A 176 -8.43 -18.72 -7.96
C ASP A 176 -8.08 -19.67 -9.12
N ASP A 177 -8.28 -19.27 -10.36
CA ASP A 177 -7.86 -20.03 -11.54
C ASP A 177 -6.34 -20.23 -11.58
N GLN A 178 -5.57 -19.20 -11.19
CA GLN A 178 -4.10 -19.24 -11.20
C GLN A 178 -3.53 -20.15 -10.09
N LEU A 179 -4.27 -20.37 -9.00
CA LEU A 179 -3.90 -21.36 -7.98
C LEU A 179 -3.96 -22.79 -8.54
N MET A 180 -4.82 -23.03 -9.51
CA MET A 180 -5.01 -24.36 -10.11
C MET A 180 -4.18 -24.54 -11.38
N THR A 181 -4.17 -23.57 -12.28
CA THR A 181 -3.66 -23.67 -13.65
C THR A 181 -2.87 -22.44 -14.07
N ARG A 182 -1.73 -22.18 -13.39
CA ARG A 182 -0.87 -21.06 -13.81
C ARG A 182 0.13 -21.48 -14.88
N THR A 183 0.39 -20.58 -15.80
CA THR A 183 1.32 -20.76 -16.89
C THR A 183 2.68 -20.15 -16.59
N HIS A 184 3.74 -20.80 -17.07
CA HIS A 184 5.12 -20.36 -16.94
C HIS A 184 5.72 -20.21 -18.34
N SER A 185 6.40 -19.09 -18.58
CA SER A 185 7.21 -18.88 -19.78
C SER A 185 8.46 -18.08 -19.42
N VAL A 186 9.47 -18.18 -20.28
CA VAL A 186 10.71 -17.39 -20.14
C VAL A 186 10.39 -15.88 -20.20
N ASP A 187 9.48 -15.49 -21.09
CA ASP A 187 9.07 -14.09 -21.24
C ASP A 187 8.38 -13.55 -19.97
N LYS A 188 7.48 -14.35 -19.39
CA LYS A 188 6.80 -13.99 -18.13
C LYS A 188 7.79 -13.87 -16.99
N PHE A 189 8.72 -14.82 -16.88
CA PHE A 189 9.78 -14.79 -15.88
C PHE A 189 10.69 -13.57 -16.06
N SER A 190 11.18 -13.31 -17.27
CA SER A 190 12.04 -12.18 -17.60
C SER A 190 11.33 -10.83 -17.35
N SER A 191 10.05 -10.72 -17.71
CA SER A 191 9.25 -9.53 -17.38
C SER A 191 9.09 -9.36 -15.87
N GLY A 192 8.97 -10.45 -15.12
CA GLY A 192 8.94 -10.47 -13.66
C GLY A 192 10.24 -9.96 -13.05
N VAL A 193 11.39 -10.47 -13.52
CA VAL A 193 12.73 -10.00 -13.08
C VAL A 193 12.89 -8.50 -13.37
N SER A 194 12.54 -8.08 -14.58
CA SER A 194 12.62 -6.65 -14.97
C SER A 194 11.74 -5.76 -14.07
N ARG A 195 10.51 -6.18 -13.79
CA ARG A 195 9.58 -5.45 -12.93
C ARG A 195 10.08 -5.38 -11.47
N PHE A 196 10.57 -6.49 -10.94
CA PHE A 196 11.18 -6.56 -9.61
C PHE A 196 12.36 -5.61 -9.50
N THR A 197 13.27 -5.63 -10.47
CA THR A 197 14.47 -4.78 -10.47
C THR A 197 14.11 -3.29 -10.52
N VAL A 198 13.15 -2.89 -11.35
CA VAL A 198 12.65 -1.51 -11.38
C VAL A 198 12.05 -1.11 -10.04
N GLY A 199 11.24 -1.98 -9.43
CA GLY A 199 10.68 -1.75 -8.09
C GLY A 199 11.76 -1.61 -7.03
N PHE A 200 12.75 -2.49 -7.04
CA PHE A 200 13.90 -2.47 -6.14
C PHE A 200 14.72 -1.16 -6.29
N ALA A 201 15.01 -0.76 -7.52
CA ALA A 201 15.70 0.50 -7.80
C ALA A 201 14.88 1.73 -7.34
N LYS A 202 13.56 1.75 -7.56
CA LYS A 202 12.68 2.81 -7.04
C LYS A 202 12.78 2.94 -5.53
N LYS A 203 12.70 1.81 -4.80
CA LYS A 203 12.76 1.78 -3.33
C LYS A 203 14.11 2.26 -2.84
N ILE A 204 15.20 1.66 -3.32
CA ILE A 204 16.54 1.90 -2.77
C ILE A 204 17.14 3.23 -3.23
N LEU A 205 17.09 3.50 -4.55
CA LEU A 205 17.78 4.67 -5.10
C LEU A 205 16.98 5.98 -4.92
N LEU A 206 15.65 5.91 -4.97
CA LEU A 206 14.81 7.10 -4.87
C LEU A 206 14.10 7.18 -3.51
N GLY A 207 13.37 6.14 -3.12
CA GLY A 207 12.60 6.12 -1.88
C GLY A 207 13.46 6.38 -0.65
N ASP A 208 14.48 5.57 -0.43
CA ASP A 208 15.35 5.67 0.75
C ASP A 208 16.20 6.95 0.76
N SER A 209 16.68 7.38 -0.42
CA SER A 209 17.42 8.64 -0.53
C SER A 209 16.55 9.85 -0.18
N LEU A 210 15.29 9.86 -0.63
CA LEU A 210 14.33 10.93 -0.30
C LEU A 210 13.92 10.89 1.18
N ALA A 211 13.80 9.70 1.79
CA ALA A 211 13.56 9.55 3.21
C ALA A 211 14.67 10.18 4.05
N ALA A 212 15.93 9.94 3.68
CA ALA A 212 17.08 10.54 4.37
C ALA A 212 17.09 12.07 4.26
N VAL A 213 16.75 12.61 3.08
CA VAL A 213 16.61 14.07 2.90
C VAL A 213 15.46 14.63 3.74
N TYR A 214 14.30 13.96 3.74
CA TYR A 214 13.14 14.35 4.53
C TYR A 214 13.46 14.39 6.03
N ALA A 215 14.09 13.34 6.56
CA ALA A 215 14.48 13.26 7.97
C ALA A 215 15.44 14.40 8.36
N TYR A 216 16.42 14.70 7.50
CA TYR A 216 17.35 15.82 7.72
C TYR A 216 16.62 17.18 7.68
N LEU A 217 15.75 17.42 6.70
CA LEU A 217 14.96 18.64 6.62
C LEU A 217 14.08 18.84 7.86
N GLY A 218 13.57 17.76 8.45
CA GLY A 218 12.85 17.81 9.73
C GLY A 218 13.70 18.37 10.87
N THR A 219 14.97 17.97 10.95
CA THR A 219 15.90 18.54 11.97
C THR A 219 16.20 20.02 11.70
N VAL A 220 16.34 20.42 10.44
CA VAL A 220 16.53 21.83 10.06
C VAL A 220 15.28 22.66 10.41
N TYR A 221 14.09 22.15 10.09
CA TYR A 221 12.82 22.83 10.37
C TYR A 221 12.58 23.02 11.85
N ALA A 222 12.95 22.07 12.69
CA ALA A 222 12.81 22.15 14.13
C ALA A 222 13.65 23.28 14.76
N VAL A 223 14.81 23.62 14.16
CA VAL A 223 15.71 24.66 14.66
C VAL A 223 15.43 26.03 13.98
N GLU A 224 15.20 26.03 12.69
CA GLU A 224 15.03 27.22 11.86
C GLU A 224 13.85 27.00 10.88
N PRO A 225 12.60 27.13 11.35
CA PRO A 225 11.43 26.91 10.50
C PRO A 225 11.32 27.97 9.41
N THR A 226 11.55 27.63 8.15
CA THR A 226 11.34 28.50 6.99
C THR A 226 10.27 27.95 6.05
N THR A 227 9.64 28.83 5.27
CA THR A 227 8.63 28.44 4.29
C THR A 227 9.19 27.47 3.25
N LEU A 228 10.41 27.71 2.79
CA LEU A 228 11.07 26.84 1.81
C LEU A 228 11.38 25.46 2.40
N THR A 229 11.80 25.37 3.68
CA THR A 229 12.01 24.06 4.34
C THR A 229 10.71 23.28 4.41
N ALA A 230 9.59 23.91 4.78
CA ALA A 230 8.27 23.26 4.82
C ALA A 230 7.87 22.69 3.45
N TRP A 231 8.03 23.46 2.37
CA TRP A 231 7.76 22.98 1.01
C TRP A 231 8.68 21.84 0.57
N LEU A 232 9.96 21.90 0.93
CA LEU A 232 10.89 20.80 0.63
C LEU A 232 10.58 19.54 1.42
N MET A 233 10.16 19.64 2.68
CA MET A 233 9.66 18.50 3.47
C MET A 233 8.45 17.86 2.79
N VAL A 234 7.45 18.66 2.41
CA VAL A 234 6.25 18.16 1.73
C VAL A 234 6.60 17.48 0.40
N LEU A 235 7.48 18.09 -0.41
CA LEU A 235 7.88 17.53 -1.70
C LEU A 235 8.68 16.23 -1.54
N THR A 236 9.65 16.22 -0.64
CA THR A 236 10.50 15.02 -0.43
C THR A 236 9.70 13.87 0.14
N TYR A 237 8.82 14.10 1.11
CA TYR A 237 7.94 13.06 1.64
C TYR A 237 6.94 12.55 0.59
N THR A 238 6.34 13.46 -0.20
CA THR A 238 5.42 13.11 -1.28
C THR A 238 6.08 12.16 -2.30
N LEU A 239 7.31 12.43 -2.69
CA LEU A 239 8.07 11.57 -3.60
C LEU A 239 8.55 10.29 -2.88
N HIS A 240 8.99 10.39 -1.62
CA HIS A 240 9.42 9.24 -0.81
C HIS A 240 8.32 8.19 -0.71
N ILE A 241 7.14 8.54 -0.19
CA ILE A 241 6.04 7.58 0.01
C ILE A 241 5.61 6.92 -1.31
N TYR A 242 5.67 7.64 -2.43
CA TYR A 242 5.38 7.07 -3.74
C TYR A 242 6.41 6.04 -4.18
N PHE A 243 7.71 6.36 -4.10
CA PHE A 243 8.75 5.44 -4.55
C PHE A 243 8.91 4.26 -3.61
N ASP A 244 8.75 4.47 -2.31
CA ASP A 244 8.75 3.40 -1.32
C ASP A 244 7.61 2.40 -1.61
N PHE A 245 6.38 2.87 -1.69
CA PHE A 245 5.22 1.99 -1.85
C PHE A 245 5.04 1.47 -3.27
N SER A 246 5.21 2.30 -4.31
CA SER A 246 5.16 1.80 -5.70
C SER A 246 6.31 0.85 -6.01
N GLY A 247 7.49 1.08 -5.42
CA GLY A 247 8.63 0.17 -5.54
C GLY A 247 8.34 -1.19 -4.94
N TYR A 248 7.78 -1.23 -3.73
CA TYR A 248 7.36 -2.48 -3.12
C TYR A 248 6.28 -3.20 -3.94
N SER A 249 5.28 -2.46 -4.42
CA SER A 249 4.23 -3.02 -5.27
C SER A 249 4.78 -3.60 -6.59
N ASP A 250 5.75 -2.91 -7.22
CA ASP A 250 6.43 -3.39 -8.42
C ASP A 250 7.24 -4.66 -8.14
N MET A 251 7.94 -4.74 -6.99
CA MET A 251 8.64 -5.96 -6.56
C MET A 251 7.66 -7.12 -6.35
N ALA A 252 6.52 -6.87 -5.68
CA ALA A 252 5.49 -7.88 -5.46
C ALA A 252 4.90 -8.43 -6.76
N ILE A 253 4.55 -7.54 -7.71
CA ILE A 253 4.05 -7.91 -9.04
C ILE A 253 5.12 -8.70 -9.82
N GLY A 254 6.37 -8.25 -9.75
CA GLY A 254 7.50 -8.93 -10.38
C GLY A 254 7.70 -10.34 -9.85
N LEU A 255 7.71 -10.52 -8.53
CA LEU A 255 7.79 -11.83 -7.88
C LEU A 255 6.61 -12.73 -8.25
N GLY A 256 5.39 -12.17 -8.28
CA GLY A 256 4.22 -12.89 -8.75
C GLY A 256 4.43 -13.45 -10.15
N ARG A 257 4.88 -12.62 -11.11
CA ARG A 257 5.16 -13.04 -12.49
C ARG A 257 6.23 -14.13 -12.58
N MET A 258 7.30 -14.04 -11.77
CA MET A 258 8.34 -15.08 -11.73
C MET A 258 7.79 -16.45 -11.33
N ILE A 259 6.76 -16.52 -10.49
CA ILE A 259 6.12 -17.77 -10.04
C ILE A 259 4.80 -18.07 -10.74
N GLY A 260 4.49 -17.35 -11.83
CA GLY A 260 3.35 -17.61 -12.70
C GLY A 260 2.05 -16.89 -12.34
N PHE A 261 2.01 -16.02 -11.33
CA PHE A 261 0.85 -15.21 -10.98
C PHE A 261 0.87 -13.84 -11.68
N GLU A 262 -0.33 -13.32 -11.97
CA GLU A 262 -0.55 -11.94 -12.42
C GLU A 262 -1.34 -11.19 -11.35
N PHE A 263 -0.69 -10.22 -10.70
CA PHE A 263 -1.34 -9.34 -9.72
C PHE A 263 -1.79 -8.04 -10.38
N LEU A 264 -2.79 -7.40 -9.77
CA LEU A 264 -3.33 -6.13 -10.23
C LEU A 264 -2.31 -5.00 -10.04
N GLU A 265 -2.33 -4.01 -10.95
CA GLU A 265 -1.57 -2.77 -10.79
C GLU A 265 -2.10 -1.97 -9.60
N ASN A 266 -1.18 -1.43 -8.80
CA ASN A 266 -1.52 -0.69 -7.59
C ASN A 266 -1.34 0.82 -7.75
N PHE A 267 -0.55 1.25 -8.73
CA PHE A 267 -0.25 2.66 -9.03
C PHE A 267 -0.30 2.95 -10.52
N ASN A 268 -0.81 4.14 -10.88
CA ASN A 268 -0.83 4.64 -12.25
C ASN A 268 -0.49 6.13 -12.29
N TYR A 269 0.79 6.47 -12.03
CA TYR A 269 1.30 7.86 -12.05
C TYR A 269 0.38 8.84 -11.30
N PRO A 270 0.18 8.68 -10.00
CA PRO A 270 -0.86 9.39 -9.24
C PRO A 270 -0.66 10.90 -9.20
N TYR A 271 0.58 11.38 -9.27
CA TYR A 271 0.88 12.81 -9.24
C TYR A 271 0.60 13.56 -10.55
N LEU A 272 0.11 12.86 -11.58
CA LEU A 272 -0.46 13.46 -12.78
C LEU A 272 -1.97 13.70 -12.69
N ALA A 273 -2.57 13.44 -11.54
CA ALA A 273 -3.99 13.64 -11.32
C ALA A 273 -4.39 15.12 -11.37
N SER A 274 -5.52 15.42 -11.98
CA SER A 274 -6.08 16.77 -12.05
C SER A 274 -7.20 17.03 -11.04
N SER A 275 -7.37 16.13 -10.07
CA SER A 275 -8.28 16.24 -8.92
C SER A 275 -7.90 15.21 -7.87
N ILE A 276 -8.37 15.36 -6.64
CA ILE A 276 -8.22 14.33 -5.58
C ILE A 276 -9.01 13.07 -5.95
N THR A 277 -10.13 13.21 -6.62
CA THR A 277 -10.89 12.07 -7.17
C THR A 277 -10.08 11.27 -8.19
N ASP A 278 -9.34 11.93 -9.09
CA ASP A 278 -8.46 11.25 -10.06
C ASP A 278 -7.22 10.67 -9.37
N PHE A 279 -6.67 11.36 -8.35
CA PHE A 279 -5.54 10.87 -7.55
C PHE A 279 -5.84 9.49 -6.93
N TRP A 280 -6.97 9.33 -6.25
CA TRP A 280 -7.33 8.07 -5.61
C TRP A 280 -7.73 6.95 -6.58
N ARG A 281 -7.99 7.25 -7.84
CA ARG A 281 -8.12 6.24 -8.91
C ARG A 281 -6.78 5.72 -9.39
N ARG A 282 -5.68 6.41 -9.06
CA ARG A 282 -4.31 6.10 -9.49
C ARG A 282 -3.39 5.67 -8.36
N TRP A 283 -3.77 5.98 -7.12
CA TRP A 283 -3.04 5.64 -5.88
C TRP A 283 -3.71 4.48 -5.18
N HIS A 284 -2.91 3.46 -4.79
CA HIS A 284 -3.37 2.28 -4.02
C HIS A 284 -4.69 1.69 -4.56
N ILE A 285 -4.67 1.38 -5.86
CA ILE A 285 -5.87 0.97 -6.64
C ILE A 285 -6.53 -0.25 -6.03
N SER A 286 -5.74 -1.21 -5.52
CA SER A 286 -6.27 -2.43 -4.90
C SER A 286 -7.09 -2.15 -3.65
N LEU A 287 -6.63 -1.26 -2.75
CA LEU A 287 -7.37 -0.83 -1.56
C LEU A 287 -8.65 -0.07 -1.93
N SER A 288 -8.53 0.90 -2.84
CA SER A 288 -9.68 1.69 -3.31
C SER A 288 -10.75 0.81 -3.96
N SER A 289 -10.32 -0.19 -4.74
CA SER A 289 -11.22 -1.19 -5.35
C SER A 289 -11.89 -2.07 -4.29
N TRP A 290 -11.14 -2.49 -3.26
CA TRP A 290 -11.66 -3.29 -2.16
C TRP A 290 -12.76 -2.53 -1.40
N PHE A 291 -12.49 -1.31 -0.93
CA PHE A 291 -13.51 -0.50 -0.24
C PHE A 291 -14.71 -0.19 -1.11
N ARG A 292 -14.50 0.07 -2.40
CA ARG A 292 -15.61 0.28 -3.34
C ARG A 292 -16.53 -0.93 -3.42
N GLU A 293 -15.99 -2.14 -3.54
CA GLU A 293 -16.77 -3.36 -3.79
C GLU A 293 -17.39 -3.94 -2.53
N TYR A 294 -16.68 -3.86 -1.40
CA TYR A 294 -17.11 -4.53 -0.17
C TYR A 294 -17.79 -3.59 0.83
N VAL A 295 -17.64 -2.26 0.67
CA VAL A 295 -18.26 -1.27 1.56
C VAL A 295 -19.17 -0.31 0.78
N TYR A 296 -18.63 0.44 -0.18
CA TYR A 296 -19.37 1.51 -0.85
C TYR A 296 -20.59 1.03 -1.63
N ILE A 297 -20.44 0.02 -2.47
CA ILE A 297 -21.52 -0.55 -3.29
C ILE A 297 -22.61 -1.20 -2.41
N PRO A 298 -22.29 -2.03 -1.39
CA PRO A 298 -23.30 -2.58 -0.48
C PRO A 298 -24.10 -1.54 0.31
N LEU A 299 -23.50 -0.38 0.65
CA LEU A 299 -24.20 0.73 1.29
C LEU A 299 -25.15 1.49 0.34
N GLY A 300 -25.18 1.12 -0.94
CA GLY A 300 -26.04 1.71 -1.99
C GLY A 300 -25.28 2.53 -3.03
N GLY A 301 -23.97 2.73 -2.87
CA GLY A 301 -23.14 3.44 -3.85
C GLY A 301 -23.65 4.87 -4.10
N ASN A 302 -23.78 5.22 -5.40
CA ASN A 302 -24.29 6.51 -5.87
C ASN A 302 -25.76 6.46 -6.35
N ARG A 303 -26.47 5.34 -6.11
CA ARG A 303 -27.81 5.09 -6.71
C ARG A 303 -28.97 5.75 -5.94
N LYS A 304 -28.72 6.22 -4.70
CA LYS A 304 -29.75 6.72 -3.78
C LYS A 304 -29.66 8.24 -3.54
N GLY A 305 -29.18 9.01 -4.53
CA GLY A 305 -29.04 10.47 -4.44
C GLY A 305 -27.77 10.94 -3.71
N LEU A 306 -27.50 12.25 -3.80
CA LEU A 306 -26.27 12.87 -3.27
C LEU A 306 -26.10 12.75 -1.74
N PRO A 307 -27.12 12.95 -0.89
CA PRO A 307 -26.94 12.83 0.55
C PRO A 307 -26.48 11.43 0.97
N ARG A 308 -27.09 10.40 0.38
CA ARG A 308 -26.69 9.01 0.65
C ARG A 308 -25.30 8.70 0.09
N GLN A 309 -24.93 9.29 -1.04
CA GLN A 309 -23.59 9.15 -1.63
C GLN A 309 -22.54 9.75 -0.69
N PHE A 310 -22.78 10.94 -0.14
CA PHE A 310 -21.87 11.58 0.83
C PHE A 310 -21.73 10.76 2.12
N PHE A 311 -22.83 10.25 2.65
CA PHE A 311 -22.78 9.35 3.79
C PHE A 311 -21.92 8.11 3.49
N ASN A 312 -22.13 7.45 2.34
CA ASN A 312 -21.35 6.28 1.95
C ASN A 312 -19.86 6.61 1.77
N MET A 313 -19.54 7.77 1.19
CA MET A 313 -18.15 8.26 1.08
C MET A 313 -17.54 8.54 2.44
N GLY A 314 -18.27 9.17 3.36
CA GLY A 314 -17.83 9.42 4.73
C GLY A 314 -17.49 8.13 5.46
N VAL A 315 -18.36 7.12 5.40
CA VAL A 315 -18.11 5.80 5.99
C VAL A 315 -16.84 5.16 5.40
N VAL A 316 -16.68 5.17 4.08
CA VAL A 316 -15.50 4.60 3.42
C VAL A 316 -14.23 5.29 3.87
N TRP A 317 -14.19 6.62 3.90
CA TRP A 317 -13.00 7.37 4.24
C TRP A 317 -12.64 7.29 5.73
N LEU A 318 -13.63 7.26 6.62
CA LEU A 318 -13.40 6.98 8.04
C LEU A 318 -12.80 5.59 8.23
N LEU A 319 -13.37 4.56 7.59
CA LEU A 319 -12.84 3.20 7.66
C LEU A 319 -11.44 3.09 7.02
N THR A 320 -11.18 3.85 5.94
CA THR A 320 -9.85 3.89 5.31
C THR A 320 -8.82 4.52 6.26
N GLY A 321 -9.17 5.62 6.93
CA GLY A 321 -8.32 6.22 7.96
C GLY A 321 -8.04 5.24 9.10
N PHE A 322 -9.06 4.64 9.69
CA PHE A 322 -8.89 3.61 10.71
C PHE A 322 -8.05 2.42 10.23
N TRP A 323 -8.22 1.99 8.99
CA TRP A 323 -7.43 0.88 8.43
C TRP A 323 -5.93 1.18 8.41
N HIS A 324 -5.55 2.44 8.15
CA HIS A 324 -4.14 2.83 8.15
C HIS A 324 -3.51 2.77 9.55
N GLY A 325 -4.18 3.26 10.59
CA GLY A 325 -3.59 3.23 11.92
C GLY A 325 -4.57 3.55 13.05
N ALA A 326 -4.22 3.11 14.25
CA ALA A 326 -4.95 3.36 15.49
C ALA A 326 -4.47 4.67 16.13
N SER A 327 -4.69 5.80 15.46
CA SER A 327 -4.28 7.13 15.93
C SER A 327 -5.17 8.21 15.32
N TRP A 328 -5.31 9.35 16.02
CA TRP A 328 -6.18 10.44 15.60
C TRP A 328 -5.75 11.15 14.32
N ASN A 329 -4.47 11.15 13.99
CA ASN A 329 -3.99 11.69 12.71
C ASN A 329 -4.58 10.92 11.51
N PHE A 330 -4.69 9.57 11.59
CA PHE A 330 -5.32 8.77 10.52
C PHE A 330 -6.83 9.00 10.43
N VAL A 331 -7.51 9.19 11.56
CA VAL A 331 -8.94 9.56 11.58
C VAL A 331 -9.13 10.91 10.88
N LEU A 332 -8.33 11.92 11.26
CA LEU A 332 -8.38 13.24 10.64
C LEU A 332 -8.03 13.21 9.16
N TRP A 333 -7.04 12.40 8.78
CA TRP A 333 -6.67 12.17 7.38
C TRP A 333 -7.85 11.61 6.56
N GLY A 334 -8.59 10.66 7.12
CA GLY A 334 -9.80 10.15 6.50
C GLY A 334 -10.90 11.21 6.36
N VAL A 335 -11.14 12.02 7.40
CA VAL A 335 -12.09 13.15 7.37
C VAL A 335 -11.65 14.19 6.34
N PHE A 336 -10.37 14.56 6.30
CA PHE A 336 -9.80 15.49 5.34
C PHE A 336 -10.12 15.10 3.90
N TYR A 337 -9.84 13.87 3.50
CA TYR A 337 -10.15 13.40 2.16
C TYR A 337 -11.64 13.25 1.89
N PHE A 338 -12.43 12.85 2.88
CA PHE A 338 -13.89 12.85 2.74
C PHE A 338 -14.42 14.24 2.39
N VAL A 339 -14.01 15.28 3.14
CA VAL A 339 -14.47 16.64 2.92
C VAL A 339 -14.07 17.13 1.52
N ILE A 340 -12.81 16.94 1.13
CA ILE A 340 -12.33 17.38 -0.18
C ILE A 340 -13.07 16.66 -1.32
N LEU A 341 -13.25 15.36 -1.24
CA LEU A 341 -13.96 14.60 -2.25
C LEU A 341 -15.44 14.95 -2.33
N ALA A 342 -16.06 15.30 -1.19
CA ALA A 342 -17.43 15.80 -1.18
C ALA A 342 -17.53 17.18 -1.86
N LEU A 343 -16.59 18.10 -1.61
CA LEU A 343 -16.49 19.40 -2.28
C LEU A 343 -16.22 19.25 -3.77
N GLU A 344 -15.29 18.39 -4.17
CA GLU A 344 -15.02 18.11 -5.57
C GLU A 344 -16.28 17.58 -6.27
N LYS A 345 -16.94 16.61 -5.65
CA LYS A 345 -18.16 16.00 -6.22
C LYS A 345 -19.32 16.97 -6.34
N ALA A 346 -19.49 17.87 -5.35
CA ALA A 346 -20.56 18.84 -5.36
C ALA A 346 -20.34 19.99 -6.38
N PHE A 347 -19.09 20.48 -6.50
CA PHE A 347 -18.84 21.75 -7.19
C PHE A 347 -17.68 21.73 -8.17
N LEU A 348 -16.52 21.09 -7.84
CA LEU A 348 -15.27 21.37 -8.52
C LEU A 348 -14.97 20.45 -9.70
N LEU A 349 -15.43 19.19 -9.72
CA LEU A 349 -15.07 18.24 -10.80
C LEU A 349 -15.47 18.74 -12.17
N LYS A 350 -16.71 19.19 -12.32
CA LYS A 350 -17.21 19.73 -13.60
C LYS A 350 -16.45 20.99 -14.02
N TRP A 351 -16.00 21.79 -13.06
CA TRP A 351 -15.22 22.98 -13.32
C TRP A 351 -13.80 22.65 -13.79
N PHE A 352 -13.13 21.68 -13.14
CA PHE A 352 -11.80 21.21 -13.58
C PHE A 352 -11.81 20.61 -14.98
N GLU A 353 -12.91 20.02 -15.41
CA GLU A 353 -13.07 19.40 -16.74
C GLU A 353 -13.43 20.40 -17.85
N LYS A 354 -13.72 21.67 -17.51
CA LYS A 354 -14.26 22.66 -18.46
C LYS A 354 -13.29 23.03 -19.58
N ASN A 355 -12.00 23.20 -19.26
CA ASN A 355 -10.96 23.54 -20.24
C ASN A 355 -9.56 23.23 -19.71
N THR A 356 -8.52 23.46 -20.53
CA THR A 356 -7.11 23.17 -20.18
C THR A 356 -6.62 23.99 -18.99
N ALA A 357 -7.02 25.27 -18.86
CA ALA A 357 -6.60 26.13 -17.77
C ALA A 357 -7.19 25.67 -16.42
N THR A 358 -8.51 25.37 -16.39
CA THR A 358 -9.15 24.82 -15.18
C THR A 358 -8.60 23.46 -14.80
N ARG A 359 -8.22 22.62 -15.78
CA ARG A 359 -7.55 21.35 -15.54
C ARG A 359 -6.17 21.54 -14.91
N ALA A 360 -5.39 22.52 -15.39
CA ALA A 360 -4.09 22.86 -14.78
C ALA A 360 -4.24 23.34 -13.33
N LEU A 361 -5.26 24.16 -13.04
CA LEU A 361 -5.59 24.56 -11.67
C LEU A 361 -6.00 23.36 -10.80
N GLY A 362 -6.77 22.42 -11.37
CA GLY A 362 -7.11 21.16 -10.70
C GLY A 362 -5.87 20.32 -10.38
N HIS A 363 -4.84 20.34 -11.24
CA HIS A 363 -3.60 19.65 -10.98
C HIS A 363 -2.82 20.28 -9.79
N ILE A 364 -2.71 21.62 -9.74
CA ILE A 364 -2.09 22.34 -8.62
C ILE A 364 -2.87 22.08 -7.32
N TRP A 365 -4.22 22.15 -7.38
CA TRP A 365 -5.11 21.80 -6.28
C TRP A 365 -4.82 20.40 -5.73
N ALA A 366 -4.74 19.40 -6.61
CA ALA A 366 -4.49 18.02 -6.23
C ALA A 366 -3.10 17.87 -5.57
N LEU A 367 -2.04 18.45 -6.14
CA LEU A 367 -0.68 18.33 -5.60
C LEU A 367 -0.56 18.97 -4.20
N ILE A 368 -1.12 20.17 -4.01
CA ILE A 368 -1.08 20.86 -2.71
C ILE A 368 -1.82 20.04 -1.66
N LEU A 369 -3.06 19.61 -1.95
CA LEU A 369 -3.87 18.88 -0.98
C LEU A 369 -3.33 17.48 -0.69
N VAL A 370 -2.75 16.81 -1.68
CA VAL A 370 -2.05 15.54 -1.45
C VAL A 370 -0.85 15.76 -0.54
N GLY A 371 -0.04 16.79 -0.77
CA GLY A 371 1.08 17.13 0.10
C GLY A 371 0.64 17.43 1.54
N MET A 372 -0.41 18.24 1.74
CA MET A 372 -0.99 18.47 3.06
C MET A 372 -1.51 17.19 3.70
N GLY A 373 -2.20 16.35 2.92
CA GLY A 373 -2.69 15.05 3.38
C GLY A 373 -1.56 14.13 3.84
N TRP A 374 -0.41 14.15 3.17
CA TRP A 374 0.77 13.38 3.58
C TRP A 374 1.40 13.89 4.88
N MET A 375 1.35 15.19 5.15
CA MET A 375 1.82 15.71 6.45
C MET A 375 0.92 15.26 7.60
N ILE A 376 -0.40 15.25 7.41
CA ILE A 376 -1.34 14.71 8.40
C ILE A 376 -1.10 13.20 8.61
N PHE A 377 -0.74 12.48 7.55
CA PHE A 377 -0.50 11.04 7.60
C PHE A 377 0.78 10.68 8.36
N ASP A 378 1.87 11.41 8.13
CA ASP A 378 3.22 11.10 8.61
C ASP A 378 3.43 11.44 10.09
N HIS A 379 2.93 12.61 10.52
CA HIS A 379 3.18 13.08 11.88
C HIS A 379 2.26 12.42 12.89
N THR A 380 2.84 11.92 13.98
CA THR A 380 2.08 11.28 15.07
C THR A 380 1.24 12.29 15.85
N THR A 381 1.68 13.55 15.95
CA THR A 381 0.95 14.63 16.58
C THR A 381 0.36 15.57 15.54
N LEU A 382 -0.91 15.94 15.72
CA LEU A 382 -1.59 16.91 14.85
C LEU A 382 -0.95 18.29 14.90
N SER A 383 -0.36 18.66 16.03
CA SER A 383 0.34 19.93 16.21
C SER A 383 1.53 20.05 15.25
N GLU A 384 2.36 19.02 15.14
CA GLU A 384 3.50 18.99 14.22
C GLU A 384 3.04 19.01 12.76
N ALA A 385 2.03 18.21 12.40
CA ALA A 385 1.46 18.22 11.07
C ALA A 385 0.98 19.64 10.67
N PHE A 386 0.23 20.30 11.54
CA PHE A 386 -0.27 21.66 11.27
C PHE A 386 0.83 22.72 11.31
N ALA A 387 1.90 22.54 12.08
CA ALA A 387 3.05 23.43 12.05
C ALA A 387 3.73 23.40 10.67
N VAL A 388 3.99 22.23 10.10
CA VAL A 388 4.57 22.11 8.75
C VAL A 388 3.60 22.65 7.69
N ILE A 389 2.31 22.30 7.76
CA ILE A 389 1.28 22.82 6.83
C ILE A 389 1.18 24.35 6.92
N GLY A 390 1.16 24.93 8.13
CA GLY A 390 1.17 26.37 8.35
C GLY A 390 2.43 27.02 7.78
N GLY A 391 3.58 26.38 7.99
CA GLY A 391 4.88 26.82 7.45
C GLY A 391 4.92 26.92 5.92
N MET A 392 4.20 26.06 5.18
CA MET A 392 4.03 26.19 3.73
C MET A 392 3.48 27.56 3.31
N PHE A 393 2.69 28.19 4.18
CA PHE A 393 2.04 29.48 3.96
C PHE A 393 2.67 30.63 4.78
N GLY A 394 3.85 30.41 5.37
CA GLY A 394 4.59 31.40 6.14
C GLY A 394 4.13 31.57 7.59
N LEU A 395 3.22 30.73 8.07
CA LEU A 395 2.74 30.78 9.46
C LEU A 395 3.74 30.11 10.40
N GLY A 396 4.16 30.79 11.45
CA GLY A 396 5.12 30.26 12.44
C GLY A 396 6.56 30.12 11.92
N THR A 397 6.90 30.72 10.76
CA THR A 397 8.23 30.67 10.19
C THR A 397 9.05 31.93 10.52
N VAL A 398 10.38 31.78 10.59
CA VAL A 398 11.33 32.89 10.81
C VAL A 398 11.66 33.65 9.54
N GLY A 399 11.21 33.17 8.37
CA GLY A 399 11.43 33.79 7.07
C GLY A 399 11.10 32.84 5.92
N PHE A 400 11.31 33.31 4.68
CA PHE A 400 11.06 32.48 3.49
C PHE A 400 12.09 31.37 3.33
N ALA A 401 13.38 31.67 3.49
CA ALA A 401 14.50 30.75 3.30
C ALA A 401 15.67 31.13 4.22
N SER A 402 16.57 30.16 4.48
CA SER A 402 17.83 30.37 5.18
C SER A 402 18.99 29.88 4.31
N PRO A 403 20.25 30.27 4.61
CA PRO A 403 21.44 29.76 3.94
C PRO A 403 21.52 28.22 4.00
N THR A 404 21.16 27.62 5.13
CA THR A 404 21.15 26.17 5.33
C THR A 404 20.21 25.49 4.35
N VAL A 405 18.96 25.94 4.24
CA VAL A 405 17.98 25.33 3.32
C VAL A 405 18.33 25.60 1.86
N GLY A 406 18.94 26.75 1.55
CA GLY A 406 19.44 27.05 0.19
C GLY A 406 20.53 26.07 -0.24
N TYR A 407 21.47 25.78 0.64
CA TYR A 407 22.51 24.76 0.42
C TYR A 407 21.89 23.36 0.23
N GLU A 408 20.96 22.94 1.09
CA GLU A 408 20.29 21.63 1.00
C GLU A 408 19.49 21.51 -0.30
N LEU A 409 18.78 22.54 -0.72
CA LEU A 409 18.10 22.53 -2.00
C LEU A 409 19.08 22.32 -3.16
N SER A 410 20.21 23.03 -3.18
CA SER A 410 21.21 22.88 -4.24
C SER A 410 21.80 21.47 -4.31
N ARG A 411 22.07 20.87 -3.15
CA ARG A 411 22.59 19.50 -3.00
C ARG A 411 21.60 18.43 -3.43
N THR A 412 20.31 18.62 -3.10
CA THR A 412 19.25 17.63 -3.35
C THR A 412 18.55 17.83 -4.69
N LEU A 413 18.76 18.94 -5.37
CA LEU A 413 18.10 19.27 -6.64
C LEU A 413 18.23 18.17 -7.72
N PRO A 414 19.41 17.53 -7.93
CA PRO A 414 19.51 16.43 -8.90
C PRO A 414 18.61 15.24 -8.54
N LEU A 415 18.57 14.85 -7.26
CA LEU A 415 17.71 13.77 -6.79
C LEU A 415 16.23 14.12 -6.99
N LEU A 416 15.82 15.33 -6.63
CA LEU A 416 14.44 15.81 -6.82
C LEU A 416 14.04 15.83 -8.30
N ALA A 417 14.91 16.34 -9.18
CA ALA A 417 14.65 16.38 -10.62
C ALA A 417 14.47 14.97 -11.21
N VAL A 418 15.37 14.04 -10.88
CA VAL A 418 15.27 12.64 -11.32
C VAL A 418 13.98 12.00 -10.77
N SER A 419 13.67 12.24 -9.51
CA SER A 419 12.46 11.70 -8.86
C SER A 419 11.16 12.22 -9.49
N VAL A 420 11.08 13.52 -9.78
CA VAL A 420 9.91 14.11 -10.46
C VAL A 420 9.74 13.52 -11.85
N ILE A 421 10.82 13.36 -12.63
CA ILE A 421 10.77 12.74 -13.97
C ILE A 421 10.35 11.27 -13.84
N ALA A 422 10.92 10.51 -12.91
CA ALA A 422 10.62 9.10 -12.69
C ALA A 422 9.19 8.86 -12.18
N ALA A 423 8.57 9.85 -11.53
CA ALA A 423 7.16 9.81 -11.12
C ALA A 423 6.17 10.00 -12.30
N THR A 424 6.66 10.18 -13.53
CA THR A 424 5.86 10.34 -14.75
C THR A 424 6.03 9.16 -15.72
N PRO A 425 5.13 8.97 -16.70
CA PRO A 425 5.30 7.95 -17.74
C PRO A 425 6.39 8.28 -18.76
N PHE A 426 7.06 9.43 -18.66
CA PHE A 426 7.99 9.93 -19.65
C PHE A 426 9.18 8.97 -19.90
N PRO A 427 9.88 8.41 -18.88
CA PRO A 427 10.97 7.47 -19.11
C PRO A 427 10.51 6.21 -19.85
N ALA A 428 9.36 5.65 -19.44
CA ALA A 428 8.80 4.45 -20.06
C ALA A 428 8.39 4.70 -21.53
N ARG A 429 7.80 5.89 -21.84
CA ARG A 429 7.42 6.28 -23.20
C ARG A 429 8.64 6.50 -24.10
N ILE A 430 9.69 7.12 -23.58
CA ILE A 430 10.95 7.28 -24.34
C ILE A 430 11.51 5.91 -24.69
N MET A 431 11.62 5.02 -23.71
CA MET A 431 12.17 3.68 -23.94
C MET A 431 11.35 2.91 -25.00
N ALA A 432 10.03 2.91 -24.87
CA ALA A 432 9.15 2.26 -25.84
C ALA A 432 9.28 2.87 -27.26
N LYS A 433 9.45 4.20 -27.37
CA LYS A 433 9.67 4.88 -28.64
C LYS A 433 11.03 4.52 -29.25
N LEU A 434 12.08 4.43 -28.45
CA LEU A 434 13.42 4.02 -28.91
C LEU A 434 13.41 2.57 -29.43
N GLU A 435 12.78 1.67 -28.70
CA GLU A 435 12.65 0.26 -29.08
C GLU A 435 11.87 0.08 -30.40
N SER A 436 10.75 0.81 -30.56
CA SER A 436 9.93 0.72 -31.77
C SER A 436 10.61 1.37 -32.99
N SER A 437 11.32 2.48 -32.79
CA SER A 437 11.95 3.22 -33.90
C SER A 437 13.30 2.61 -34.33
N ARG A 438 14.01 1.97 -33.41
CA ARG A 438 15.33 1.38 -33.63
C ARG A 438 15.47 0.06 -32.87
N PRO A 439 15.05 -1.08 -33.43
CA PRO A 439 15.06 -2.38 -32.72
C PRO A 439 16.41 -2.77 -32.12
N ARG A 440 17.52 -2.31 -32.72
CA ARG A 440 18.87 -2.53 -32.16
C ARG A 440 19.08 -1.89 -30.80
N LEU A 441 18.30 -0.84 -30.47
CA LEU A 441 18.35 -0.17 -29.16
C LEU A 441 17.52 -0.88 -28.08
N ALA A 442 16.79 -1.93 -28.44
CA ALA A 442 16.06 -2.76 -27.45
C ALA A 442 17.01 -3.37 -26.40
N VAL A 443 18.29 -3.57 -26.75
CA VAL A 443 19.33 -4.02 -25.80
C VAL A 443 19.57 -3.02 -24.66
N LEU A 444 19.24 -1.73 -24.84
CA LEU A 444 19.45 -0.72 -23.81
C LEU A 444 18.59 -0.97 -22.57
N ARG A 445 17.36 -1.49 -22.73
CA ARG A 445 16.49 -1.77 -21.59
C ARG A 445 17.11 -2.78 -20.61
N PRO A 446 17.50 -3.99 -21.00
CA PRO A 446 18.13 -4.95 -20.08
C PRO A 446 19.46 -4.42 -19.52
N VAL A 447 20.24 -3.67 -20.29
CA VAL A 447 21.47 -3.05 -19.80
C VAL A 447 21.18 -2.01 -18.70
N LEU A 448 20.23 -1.10 -18.93
CA LEU A 448 19.84 -0.10 -17.94
C LEU A 448 19.24 -0.73 -16.68
N ILE A 449 18.44 -1.78 -16.82
CA ILE A 449 17.89 -2.55 -15.70
C ILE A 449 19.03 -3.24 -14.92
N GLY A 450 20.01 -3.83 -15.61
CA GLY A 450 21.18 -4.42 -14.97
C GLY A 450 22.03 -3.40 -14.21
N VAL A 451 22.28 -2.24 -14.80
CA VAL A 451 22.98 -1.11 -14.13
C VAL A 451 22.19 -0.63 -12.91
N ALA A 452 20.88 -0.45 -13.03
CA ALA A 452 20.03 -0.05 -11.92
C ALA A 452 20.04 -1.07 -10.78
N LEU A 453 20.06 -2.37 -11.10
CA LEU A 453 20.18 -3.44 -10.11
C LEU A 453 21.52 -3.36 -9.37
N LEU A 454 22.64 -3.23 -10.08
CA LEU A 454 23.97 -3.15 -9.48
C LEU A 454 24.10 -1.91 -8.58
N LEU A 455 23.62 -0.76 -9.03
CA LEU A 455 23.62 0.47 -8.23
C LEU A 455 22.74 0.31 -6.98
N ALA A 456 21.54 -0.23 -7.13
CA ALA A 456 20.64 -0.44 -5.99
C ALA A 456 21.24 -1.44 -4.98
N MET A 457 21.89 -2.53 -5.45
CA MET A 457 22.61 -3.45 -4.57
C MET A 457 23.77 -2.77 -3.83
N ALA A 458 24.56 -1.94 -4.52
CA ALA A 458 25.65 -1.18 -3.90
C ALA A 458 25.12 -0.24 -2.81
N TYR A 459 24.05 0.49 -3.08
CA TYR A 459 23.40 1.36 -2.10
C TYR A 459 22.82 0.56 -0.92
N MET A 460 22.15 -0.57 -1.17
CA MET A 460 21.61 -1.44 -0.12
C MET A 460 22.70 -1.97 0.82
N VAL A 461 23.89 -2.33 0.28
CA VAL A 461 25.00 -2.85 1.10
C VAL A 461 25.71 -1.74 1.87
N SER A 462 25.82 -0.54 1.29
CA SER A 462 26.50 0.61 1.93
C SER A 462 25.61 1.40 2.88
N GLY A 463 24.28 1.31 2.74
CA GLY A 463 23.32 2.07 3.53
C GLY A 463 22.93 1.38 4.84
N THR A 464 22.37 2.16 5.76
CA THR A 464 21.62 1.62 6.91
C THR A 464 20.28 1.11 6.41
N PHE A 465 19.82 -0.03 6.97
CA PHE A 465 18.53 -0.60 6.67
C PHE A 465 17.39 0.42 6.92
N SER A 466 16.63 0.73 5.88
CA SER A 466 15.42 1.53 5.99
C SER A 466 14.22 0.58 5.87
N PRO A 467 13.41 0.41 6.95
CA PRO A 467 12.21 -0.39 6.87
C PRO A 467 11.23 0.23 5.87
N PHE A 468 10.40 -0.61 5.27
CA PHE A 468 9.32 -0.14 4.43
C PHE A 468 8.29 0.63 5.28
N LEU A 469 7.81 1.77 4.79
CA LEU A 469 6.94 2.68 5.55
C LEU A 469 5.72 1.98 6.17
N TYR A 470 5.09 1.05 5.46
CA TYR A 470 3.94 0.29 5.94
C TYR A 470 4.23 -0.75 7.04
N PHE A 471 5.48 -0.93 7.46
CA PHE A 471 5.77 -1.71 8.67
C PHE A 471 5.52 -0.90 9.96
N ILE A 472 5.36 0.41 9.82
CA ILE A 472 5.21 1.32 10.97
C ILE A 472 3.71 1.54 11.30
N PHE A 473 2.79 1.19 10.40
CA PHE A 473 1.34 1.48 10.50
C PHE A 473 0.48 0.24 10.75
#